data_dd620a7046d2d497f16e9be128341b68
#
_entry.id   dd620a7046d2d497f16e9be128341b68
#
_cell.length_a   1.000
_cell.length_b   1.000
_cell.length_c   1.000
_cell.angle_alpha   90.00
_cell.angle_beta   90.00
_cell.angle_gamma   90.00
#
_symmetry.space_group_name_H-M   'P 1'
#
loop_
_entity.id
_entity.type
_entity.pdbx_description
1 polymer ?
#
loop_
_entity_poly.entity_id
_entity_poly.type
_entity_poly.pdbx_seq_one_letter_code
_entity_poly.pdbx_strand_id
1 'polypeptide(L)'
;GGFGALEFKAILGDECPVIVQTNNLPYDTRLNGPASVYCSGKSPVSVALFPADADKSVLDDIMDISPYDKVYQDVLECDLSLVNPSVHSGPCVINFGAIEQQDLRGKFCMYEHFTFGAAKIDWAIDAERKAVGAAFGYQLTPLEDFCEPKGDLHWQDIYQKMHGAPELTPI
;
A
#
# COMPACT_ATOMS: atom_id res chain seq x y z
N GLY A 1 -6.36 2.98 -5.93
CA GLY A 1 -7.07 2.87 -4.69
C GLY A 1 -8.03 4.02 -4.50
N GLY A 2 -8.59 4.13 -3.37
CA GLY A 2 -9.54 5.14 -2.99
C GLY A 2 -10.90 4.94 -3.65
N PHE A 3 -11.51 5.97 -4.09
CA PHE A 3 -12.85 5.90 -4.67
C PHE A 3 -12.88 5.55 -6.17
N GLY A 4 -11.82 4.98 -6.73
CA GLY A 4 -11.71 4.70 -8.17
C GLY A 4 -12.86 3.89 -8.75
N ALA A 5 -13.29 2.81 -8.07
CA ALA A 5 -14.44 2.01 -8.51
C ALA A 5 -15.75 2.83 -8.55
N LEU A 6 -15.94 3.72 -7.56
CA LEU A 6 -17.10 4.63 -7.53
C LEU A 6 -17.03 5.68 -8.63
N GLU A 7 -15.85 6.20 -8.94
CA GLU A 7 -15.66 7.14 -10.05
C GLU A 7 -15.96 6.47 -11.40
N PHE A 8 -15.48 5.25 -11.63
CA PHE A 8 -15.84 4.48 -12.82
C PHE A 8 -17.35 4.29 -12.94
N LYS A 9 -18.02 3.90 -11.85
CA LYS A 9 -19.49 3.78 -11.84
C LYS A 9 -20.17 5.11 -12.14
N ALA A 10 -19.68 6.21 -11.59
CA ALA A 10 -20.24 7.55 -11.82
C ALA A 10 -20.11 7.99 -13.30
N ILE A 11 -19.01 7.62 -13.95
CA ILE A 11 -18.75 7.96 -15.36
C ILE A 11 -19.54 7.05 -16.30
N LEU A 12 -19.53 5.74 -16.07
CA LEU A 12 -20.08 4.74 -17.00
C LEU A 12 -21.56 4.43 -16.75
N GLY A 13 -22.10 4.85 -15.62
CA GLY A 13 -23.51 4.61 -15.29
C GLY A 13 -23.85 3.12 -15.28
N ASP A 14 -24.91 2.74 -15.97
CA ASP A 14 -25.38 1.34 -16.03
C ASP A 14 -24.51 0.45 -16.93
N GLU A 15 -23.65 1.01 -17.74
CA GLU A 15 -22.69 0.28 -18.57
C GLU A 15 -21.39 -0.08 -17.81
N CYS A 16 -21.28 0.30 -16.53
CA CYS A 16 -20.11 -0.02 -15.72
C CYS A 16 -20.00 -1.53 -15.53
N PRO A 17 -18.89 -2.15 -15.98
CA PRO A 17 -18.67 -3.58 -15.76
C PRO A 17 -18.41 -3.88 -14.28
N VAL A 18 -18.38 -5.16 -13.92
CA VAL A 18 -17.82 -5.59 -12.64
C VAL A 18 -16.34 -5.19 -12.58
N ILE A 19 -15.97 -4.54 -11.51
CA ILE A 19 -14.58 -4.09 -11.27
C ILE A 19 -13.96 -5.02 -10.22
N VAL A 20 -12.76 -5.53 -10.51
CA VAL A 20 -11.94 -6.21 -9.52
C VAL A 20 -10.80 -5.27 -9.11
N GLN A 21 -10.79 -4.87 -7.86
CA GLN A 21 -9.80 -3.95 -7.30
C GLN A 21 -8.80 -4.71 -6.44
N THR A 22 -7.52 -4.37 -6.56
CA THR A 22 -6.45 -4.93 -5.71
C THR A 22 -6.03 -3.93 -4.65
N ASN A 23 -5.63 -4.42 -3.47
CA ASN A 23 -5.08 -3.60 -2.40
C ASN A 23 -3.62 -3.18 -2.62
N ASN A 24 -2.94 -3.78 -3.58
CA ASN A 24 -1.54 -3.52 -3.87
C ASN A 24 -1.24 -3.79 -5.35
N LEU A 25 -0.04 -3.40 -5.79
CA LEU A 25 0.48 -3.76 -7.10
C LEU A 25 0.99 -5.22 -7.07
N PRO A 26 0.74 -6.01 -8.13
CA PRO A 26 1.19 -7.41 -8.16
C PRO A 26 2.71 -7.56 -8.32
N TYR A 27 3.40 -6.52 -8.78
CA TYR A 27 4.85 -6.51 -8.97
C TYR A 27 5.45 -5.23 -8.44
N ASP A 28 6.52 -5.36 -7.68
CA ASP A 28 7.30 -4.24 -7.20
C ASP A 28 8.40 -3.92 -8.23
N THR A 29 8.18 -2.86 -9.01
CA THR A 29 9.03 -2.51 -10.16
C THR A 29 9.57 -1.10 -10.05
N ARG A 30 10.78 -0.91 -10.59
CA ARG A 30 11.46 0.39 -10.69
C ARG A 30 12.01 0.60 -12.08
N LEU A 31 11.99 1.83 -12.55
CA LEU A 31 12.65 2.19 -13.80
C LEU A 31 14.18 2.05 -13.65
N ASN A 32 14.79 1.33 -14.57
CA ASN A 32 16.24 1.13 -14.65
C ASN A 32 16.76 1.56 -16.03
N GLY A 33 16.29 2.69 -16.51
CA GLY A 33 16.65 3.26 -17.81
C GLY A 33 15.43 3.46 -18.72
N PRO A 34 15.64 4.00 -19.94
CA PRO A 34 14.54 4.39 -20.83
C PRO A 34 13.65 3.24 -21.32
N ALA A 35 14.17 2.03 -21.35
CA ALA A 35 13.47 0.85 -21.86
C ALA A 35 13.72 -0.40 -20.97
N SER A 36 14.05 -0.20 -19.70
CA SER A 36 14.36 -1.27 -18.76
C SER A 36 13.69 -1.03 -17.41
N VAL A 37 13.19 -2.08 -16.81
CA VAL A 37 12.65 -2.09 -15.44
C VAL A 37 13.38 -3.14 -14.61
N TYR A 38 13.63 -2.81 -13.38
CA TYR A 38 13.97 -3.78 -12.35
C TYR A 38 12.70 -4.24 -11.65
N CYS A 39 12.54 -5.54 -11.44
CA CYS A 39 11.44 -6.11 -10.69
C CYS A 39 12.01 -6.91 -9.51
N SER A 40 11.69 -6.50 -8.29
CA SER A 40 12.16 -7.15 -7.07
C SER A 40 11.41 -8.45 -6.75
N GLY A 41 10.27 -8.68 -7.41
CA GLY A 41 9.47 -9.89 -7.22
C GLY A 41 7.97 -9.63 -7.33
N LYS A 42 7.21 -10.68 -7.07
CA LYS A 42 5.76 -10.62 -7.00
C LYS A 42 5.33 -10.28 -5.58
N SER A 43 4.52 -9.23 -5.45
CA SER A 43 3.89 -8.86 -4.18
C SER A 43 2.58 -9.63 -3.98
N PRO A 44 2.27 -10.10 -2.75
CA PRO A 44 0.95 -10.61 -2.44
C PRO A 44 -0.10 -9.53 -2.70
N VAL A 45 -1.18 -9.90 -3.37
CA VAL A 45 -2.34 -9.01 -3.57
C VAL A 45 -3.59 -9.66 -3.01
N SER A 46 -4.49 -8.82 -2.52
CA SER A 46 -5.84 -9.23 -2.16
C SER A 46 -6.82 -8.38 -2.95
N VAL A 47 -8.00 -8.88 -3.19
CA VAL A 47 -8.95 -8.28 -4.13
C VAL A 47 -10.29 -7.97 -3.49
N ALA A 48 -11.04 -7.06 -4.10
CA ALA A 48 -12.44 -6.82 -3.81
C ALA A 48 -13.22 -6.65 -5.10
N LEU A 49 -14.50 -7.01 -5.08
CA LEU A 49 -15.43 -6.77 -6.17
C LEU A 49 -16.19 -5.46 -5.97
N PHE A 50 -16.50 -4.81 -7.08
CA PHE A 50 -17.48 -3.74 -7.15
C PHE A 50 -18.44 -3.97 -8.31
N PRO A 51 -19.77 -4.03 -8.06
CA PRO A 51 -20.41 -3.99 -6.73
C PRO A 51 -20.03 -5.22 -5.88
N ALA A 52 -20.16 -5.11 -4.55
CA ALA A 52 -19.70 -6.16 -3.62
C ALA A 52 -20.52 -7.46 -3.71
N ASP A 53 -21.74 -7.38 -4.23
CA ASP A 53 -22.67 -8.50 -4.48
C ASP A 53 -22.59 -9.04 -5.91
N ALA A 54 -21.60 -8.63 -6.70
CA ALA A 54 -21.38 -9.14 -8.05
C ALA A 54 -21.11 -10.66 -8.05
N ASP A 55 -21.33 -11.29 -9.21
CA ASP A 55 -21.04 -12.71 -9.40
C ASP A 55 -19.55 -13.00 -9.15
N LYS A 56 -19.31 -13.86 -8.18
CA LYS A 56 -17.94 -14.23 -7.78
C LYS A 56 -17.22 -15.11 -8.78
N SER A 57 -17.89 -15.64 -9.81
CA SER A 57 -17.24 -16.42 -10.87
C SER A 57 -16.17 -15.63 -11.63
N VAL A 58 -16.31 -14.32 -11.68
CA VAL A 58 -15.29 -13.40 -12.22
C VAL A 58 -13.93 -13.53 -11.54
N LEU A 59 -13.91 -13.96 -10.28
CA LEU A 59 -12.67 -14.15 -9.50
C LEU A 59 -11.88 -15.37 -9.97
N ASP A 60 -12.51 -16.37 -10.58
CA ASP A 60 -11.84 -17.55 -11.13
C ASP A 60 -10.98 -17.12 -12.33
N ASP A 61 -11.54 -16.28 -13.22
CA ASP A 61 -10.81 -15.71 -14.35
C ASP A 61 -9.62 -14.84 -13.90
N ILE A 62 -9.82 -14.07 -12.82
CA ILE A 62 -8.75 -13.23 -12.25
C ILE A 62 -7.67 -14.09 -11.61
N MET A 63 -8.01 -15.18 -10.94
CA MET A 63 -7.03 -16.10 -10.33
C MET A 63 -6.06 -16.66 -11.37
N ASP A 64 -6.54 -16.95 -12.58
CA ASP A 64 -5.69 -17.45 -13.66
C ASP A 64 -4.72 -16.40 -14.22
N ILE A 65 -5.14 -15.12 -14.22
CA ILE A 65 -4.31 -14.01 -14.75
C ILE A 65 -3.38 -13.44 -13.68
N SER A 66 -3.92 -13.20 -12.49
CA SER A 66 -3.23 -12.58 -11.35
C SER A 66 -3.69 -13.24 -10.05
N PRO A 67 -3.02 -14.30 -9.58
CA PRO A 67 -3.37 -14.95 -8.32
C PRO A 67 -3.38 -13.97 -7.15
N TYR A 68 -4.39 -14.13 -6.28
CA TYR A 68 -4.61 -13.31 -5.09
C TYR A 68 -4.74 -14.20 -3.84
N ASP A 69 -4.51 -13.61 -2.67
CA ASP A 69 -4.50 -14.36 -1.40
C ASP A 69 -5.84 -14.29 -0.65
N LYS A 70 -6.54 -13.15 -0.75
CA LYS A 70 -7.77 -12.88 0.02
C LYS A 70 -8.76 -12.09 -0.81
N VAL A 71 -10.05 -12.31 -0.56
CA VAL A 71 -11.15 -11.47 -1.06
C VAL A 71 -11.69 -10.64 0.10
N TYR A 72 -11.65 -9.32 -0.04
CA TYR A 72 -12.24 -8.37 0.91
C TYR A 72 -13.77 -8.31 0.76
N GLN A 73 -14.45 -7.77 1.77
CA GLN A 73 -15.91 -7.63 1.76
C GLN A 73 -16.38 -6.68 0.64
N ASP A 74 -15.64 -5.60 0.46
CA ASP A 74 -15.91 -4.57 -0.55
C ASP A 74 -14.64 -3.76 -0.87
N VAL A 75 -14.77 -2.81 -1.80
CA VAL A 75 -13.65 -1.96 -2.24
C VAL A 75 -13.17 -0.99 -1.17
N LEU A 76 -13.98 -0.64 -0.20
CA LEU A 76 -13.56 0.24 0.90
C LEU A 76 -12.65 -0.51 1.88
N GLU A 77 -12.97 -1.76 2.24
CA GLU A 77 -12.05 -2.60 3.01
C GLU A 77 -10.73 -2.80 2.26
N CYS A 78 -10.80 -3.02 0.94
CA CYS A 78 -9.65 -3.18 0.08
C CYS A 78 -8.76 -1.92 0.09
N ASP A 79 -9.34 -0.74 -0.08
CA ASP A 79 -8.62 0.54 -0.07
C ASP A 79 -7.99 0.84 1.30
N LEU A 80 -8.73 0.63 2.37
CA LEU A 80 -8.22 0.83 3.73
C LEU A 80 -7.15 -0.20 4.11
N SER A 81 -7.07 -1.32 3.40
CA SER A 81 -6.02 -2.34 3.59
C SER A 81 -4.72 -2.01 2.85
N LEU A 82 -4.67 -0.95 2.04
CA LEU A 82 -3.45 -0.44 1.45
C LEU A 82 -2.61 0.27 2.52
N VAL A 83 -1.38 -0.20 2.74
CA VAL A 83 -0.48 0.36 3.78
C VAL A 83 0.41 1.49 3.28
N ASN A 84 0.49 1.72 1.97
CA ASN A 84 1.37 2.74 1.39
C ASN A 84 1.19 4.15 2.00
N PRO A 85 -0.03 4.66 2.25
CA PRO A 85 -0.19 5.95 2.91
C PRO A 85 0.41 5.99 4.32
N SER A 86 0.39 4.86 5.03
CA SER A 86 0.95 4.77 6.37
C SER A 86 2.49 4.70 6.38
N VAL A 87 3.13 4.10 5.36
CA VAL A 87 4.60 3.93 5.34
C VAL A 87 5.36 5.06 4.62
N HIS A 88 4.68 5.89 3.86
CA HIS A 88 5.34 6.93 3.08
C HIS A 88 5.12 8.33 3.64
N SER A 89 4.06 8.56 4.42
CA SER A 89 3.74 9.89 4.94
C SER A 89 4.74 10.39 5.96
N GLY A 90 5.15 9.57 6.92
CA GLY A 90 6.12 9.93 7.95
C GLY A 90 7.47 10.33 7.38
N PRO A 91 8.13 9.48 6.57
CA PRO A 91 9.42 9.85 5.99
C PRO A 91 9.34 11.04 5.04
N CYS A 92 8.26 11.22 4.29
CA CYS A 92 8.09 12.41 3.44
C CYS A 92 8.01 13.70 4.26
N VAL A 93 7.23 13.72 5.32
CA VAL A 93 7.06 14.90 6.18
C VAL A 93 8.34 15.23 6.92
N ILE A 94 9.00 14.24 7.51
CA ILE A 94 10.24 14.44 8.28
C ILE A 94 11.41 14.91 7.39
N ASN A 95 11.48 14.43 6.15
CA ASN A 95 12.58 14.71 5.23
C ASN A 95 12.23 15.74 4.14
N PHE A 96 11.12 16.45 4.28
CA PHE A 96 10.61 17.35 3.23
C PHE A 96 11.66 18.30 2.68
N GLY A 97 12.42 18.98 3.56
CA GLY A 97 13.47 19.89 3.14
C GLY A 97 14.65 19.21 2.41
N ALA A 98 14.95 17.96 2.73
CA ALA A 98 15.98 17.19 2.02
C ALA A 98 15.47 16.76 0.63
N ILE A 99 14.19 16.39 0.52
CA ILE A 99 13.55 16.04 -0.73
C ILE A 99 13.52 17.23 -1.69
N GLU A 100 13.15 18.42 -1.21
CA GLU A 100 13.16 19.65 -2.03
C GLU A 100 14.55 20.03 -2.53
N GLN A 101 15.59 19.66 -1.80
CA GLN A 101 16.99 20.04 -2.10
C GLN A 101 17.78 18.91 -2.77
N GLN A 102 17.15 17.80 -3.15
CA GLN A 102 17.87 16.65 -3.72
C GLN A 102 18.70 16.99 -4.96
N ASP A 103 18.21 17.89 -5.83
CA ASP A 103 18.93 18.34 -7.03
C ASP A 103 20.20 19.16 -6.69
N LEU A 104 20.25 19.76 -5.50
CA LEU A 104 21.36 20.57 -5.04
C LEU A 104 22.40 19.76 -4.25
N ARG A 105 21.99 18.65 -3.63
CA ARG A 105 22.81 17.87 -2.69
C ARG A 105 23.05 16.42 -3.11
N GLY A 106 22.52 16.01 -4.25
CA GLY A 106 22.57 14.62 -4.73
C GLY A 106 21.28 13.87 -4.50
N LYS A 107 21.29 12.56 -4.75
CA LYS A 107 20.10 11.73 -4.62
C LYS A 107 19.69 11.56 -3.17
N PHE A 108 18.41 11.78 -2.90
CA PHE A 108 17.78 11.42 -1.64
C PHE A 108 17.23 10.00 -1.73
N CYS A 109 17.61 9.13 -0.80
CA CYS A 109 17.09 7.77 -0.68
C CYS A 109 16.23 7.70 0.59
N MET A 110 14.91 7.58 0.43
CA MET A 110 13.95 7.67 1.54
C MET A 110 14.22 6.64 2.63
N TYR A 111 14.51 5.41 2.27
CA TYR A 111 14.74 4.33 3.24
C TYR A 111 16.09 4.42 3.95
N GLU A 112 17.12 4.98 3.32
CA GLU A 112 18.39 5.26 3.97
C GLU A 112 18.26 6.36 5.03
N HIS A 113 17.30 7.28 4.81
CA HIS A 113 17.03 8.42 5.68
C HIS A 113 15.78 8.20 6.55
N PHE A 114 15.28 6.96 6.64
CA PHE A 114 14.14 6.64 7.48
C PHE A 114 14.50 6.77 8.96
N THR A 115 13.78 7.61 9.69
CA THR A 115 14.10 7.98 11.07
C THR A 115 13.14 7.38 12.09
N PHE A 116 13.50 7.39 13.36
CA PHE A 116 12.57 7.04 14.46
C PHE A 116 11.34 7.97 14.48
N GLY A 117 11.50 9.24 14.11
CA GLY A 117 10.38 10.17 14.00
C GLY A 117 9.41 9.77 12.91
N ALA A 118 9.94 9.36 11.74
CA ALA A 118 9.12 8.84 10.64
C ALA A 118 8.34 7.58 11.06
N ALA A 119 9.01 6.61 11.68
CA ALA A 119 8.35 5.39 12.17
C ALA A 119 7.22 5.66 13.17
N LYS A 120 7.39 6.62 14.07
CA LYS A 120 6.34 7.03 15.03
C LYS A 120 5.14 7.67 14.34
N ILE A 121 5.39 8.50 13.32
CA ILE A 121 4.31 9.11 12.52
C ILE A 121 3.55 8.02 11.75
N ASP A 122 4.26 7.13 11.08
CA ASP A 122 3.65 6.04 10.32
C ASP A 122 2.80 5.13 11.22
N TRP A 123 3.29 4.81 12.41
CA TRP A 123 2.54 4.05 13.40
C TRP A 123 1.29 4.77 13.90
N ALA A 124 1.35 6.09 14.10
CA ALA A 124 0.20 6.89 14.50
C ALA A 124 -0.86 6.96 13.38
N ILE A 125 -0.43 7.14 12.12
CA ILE A 125 -1.32 7.12 10.95
C ILE A 125 -2.01 5.76 10.81
N ASP A 126 -1.27 4.67 11.05
CA ASP A 126 -1.85 3.33 11.02
C ASP A 126 -2.91 3.10 12.09
N ALA A 127 -2.71 3.66 13.28
CA ALA A 127 -3.72 3.61 14.34
C ALA A 127 -5.02 4.34 13.92
N GLU A 128 -4.91 5.48 13.24
CA GLU A 128 -6.06 6.20 12.68
C GLU A 128 -6.73 5.40 11.56
N ARG A 129 -5.96 4.81 10.64
CA ARG A 129 -6.46 3.92 9.57
C ARG A 129 -7.27 2.77 10.15
N LYS A 130 -6.75 2.09 11.18
CA LYS A 130 -7.45 0.99 11.88
C LYS A 130 -8.73 1.47 12.58
N ALA A 131 -8.71 2.65 13.19
CA ALA A 131 -9.88 3.22 13.83
C ALA A 131 -11.00 3.55 12.82
N VAL A 132 -10.62 4.08 11.65
CA VAL A 132 -11.57 4.29 10.53
C VAL A 132 -12.13 2.96 10.06
N GLY A 133 -11.29 1.96 9.81
CA GLY A 133 -11.75 0.63 9.41
C GLY A 133 -12.72 0.01 10.41
N ALA A 134 -12.42 0.11 11.71
CA ALA A 134 -13.28 -0.40 12.76
C ALA A 134 -14.66 0.31 12.80
N ALA A 135 -14.71 1.59 12.48
CA ALA A 135 -15.98 2.35 12.39
C ALA A 135 -16.89 1.83 11.26
N PHE A 136 -16.33 1.24 10.22
CA PHE A 136 -17.05 0.55 9.14
C PHE A 136 -17.24 -0.96 9.39
N GLY A 137 -16.75 -1.49 10.51
CA GLY A 137 -16.86 -2.91 10.86
C GLY A 137 -15.75 -3.79 10.27
N TYR A 138 -14.70 -3.22 9.69
CA TYR A 138 -13.56 -3.97 9.15
C TYR A 138 -12.51 -4.25 10.22
N GLN A 139 -11.82 -5.38 10.06
CA GLN A 139 -10.63 -5.73 10.83
C GLN A 139 -9.41 -5.64 9.92
N LEU A 140 -8.79 -4.47 9.90
CA LEU A 140 -7.63 -4.22 9.06
C LEU A 140 -6.36 -4.79 9.71
N THR A 141 -5.47 -5.36 8.88
CA THR A 141 -4.15 -5.81 9.33
C THR A 141 -3.34 -4.59 9.78
N PRO A 142 -2.77 -4.60 10.99
CA PRO A 142 -1.89 -3.54 11.47
C PRO A 142 -0.62 -3.41 10.63
N LEU A 143 -0.06 -2.20 10.55
CA LEU A 143 1.20 -1.97 9.82
C LEU A 143 2.36 -2.78 10.41
N GLU A 144 2.43 -2.92 11.72
CA GLU A 144 3.44 -3.71 12.42
C GLU A 144 3.44 -5.19 12.04
N ASP A 145 2.32 -5.74 11.60
CA ASP A 145 2.23 -7.14 11.14
C ASP A 145 2.90 -7.36 9.78
N PHE A 146 3.17 -6.30 9.02
CA PHE A 146 4.01 -6.34 7.83
C PHE A 146 5.51 -6.31 8.16
N CYS A 147 5.84 -6.00 9.40
CA CYS A 147 7.17 -6.05 9.98
C CYS A 147 7.22 -7.25 10.91
N GLU A 148 8.30 -7.98 10.98
CA GLU A 148 8.43 -9.06 11.96
C GLU A 148 8.48 -8.44 13.38
N PRO A 149 7.44 -8.62 14.22
CA PRO A 149 7.39 -7.97 15.53
C PRO A 149 8.51 -8.48 16.44
N LYS A 150 9.23 -7.56 17.09
CA LYS A 150 10.35 -7.86 17.98
C LYS A 150 10.14 -7.32 19.40
N GLY A 151 8.91 -7.37 19.91
CA GLY A 151 8.59 -6.92 21.26
C GLY A 151 7.40 -5.98 21.35
N ASP A 152 7.27 -5.26 22.46
CA ASP A 152 6.10 -4.43 22.80
C ASP A 152 6.14 -3.01 22.18
N LEU A 153 7.12 -2.70 21.34
CA LEU A 153 7.35 -1.35 20.83
C LEU A 153 7.22 -1.30 19.31
N HIS A 154 6.01 -1.37 18.82
CA HIS A 154 5.62 -1.54 17.41
C HIS A 154 6.26 -0.55 16.41
N TRP A 155 6.50 0.70 16.78
CA TRP A 155 7.16 1.65 15.88
C TRP A 155 8.65 1.32 15.65
N GLN A 156 9.31 0.63 16.59
CA GLN A 156 10.69 0.15 16.39
C GLN A 156 10.75 -0.94 15.34
N ASP A 157 9.73 -1.79 15.27
CA ASP A 157 9.64 -2.85 14.26
C ASP A 157 9.50 -2.22 12.87
N ILE A 158 8.67 -1.19 12.73
CA ILE A 158 8.56 -0.39 11.51
C ILE A 158 9.92 0.22 11.14
N TYR A 159 10.60 0.85 12.10
CA TYR A 159 11.91 1.43 11.85
C TYR A 159 12.93 0.39 11.38
N GLN A 160 13.02 -0.76 12.06
CA GLN A 160 13.97 -1.80 11.72
C GLN A 160 13.72 -2.42 10.35
N LYS A 161 12.45 -2.52 9.95
CA LYS A 161 12.07 -3.05 8.62
C LYS A 161 12.39 -2.05 7.50
N MET A 162 12.16 -0.78 7.74
CA MET A 162 12.22 0.23 6.68
C MET A 162 13.59 0.89 6.54
N HIS A 163 14.32 1.08 7.65
CA HIS A 163 15.61 1.78 7.62
C HIS A 163 16.68 0.97 6.89
N GLY A 164 17.20 1.52 5.81
CA GLY A 164 18.27 0.91 5.02
C GLY A 164 17.88 -0.40 4.35
N ALA A 165 16.60 -0.69 4.18
CA ALA A 165 16.12 -1.90 3.56
C ALA A 165 16.65 -2.00 2.10
N PRO A 166 17.53 -2.94 1.77
CA PRO A 166 18.20 -2.99 0.46
C PRO A 166 17.22 -3.30 -0.67
N GLU A 167 16.16 -4.04 -0.39
CA GLU A 167 15.09 -4.37 -1.33
C GLU A 167 14.21 -3.16 -1.70
N LEU A 168 14.22 -2.13 -0.86
CA LEU A 168 13.46 -0.90 -1.05
C LEU A 168 14.31 0.26 -1.59
N THR A 169 15.62 0.11 -1.59
CA THR A 169 16.56 1.01 -2.25
C THR A 169 16.67 0.60 -3.73
N PRO A 170 16.46 1.44 -4.71
CA PRO A 170 16.55 2.89 -4.77
C PRO A 170 15.17 3.56 -4.99
N ILE A 171 14.48 3.89 -3.93
CA ILE A 171 13.27 4.74 -4.02
C ILE A 171 13.58 6.11 -3.46
#